data_6ade419910653555887fa61e90f73999
#
_entry.id   6ade419910653555887fa61e90f73999
#
_cell.length_a   1.000
_cell.length_b   1.000
_cell.length_c   1.000
_cell.angle_alpha   90.00
_cell.angle_beta   90.00
_cell.angle_gamma   90.00
#
_symmetry.space_group_name_H-M   'P 1'
#
loop_
_entity.id
_entity.type
_entity.pdbx_description
1 polymer ?
#
loop_
_entity_poly.entity_id
_entity_poly.type
_entity_poly.pdbx_seq_one_letter_code
_entity_poly.pdbx_strand_id
1 'polypeptide(L)'
;MFDKAIEACDYATVADDEFADAYLMKGHSFFQLGNEESAMENYLQAEKFHLVSHGFINTFIGLNKASKGEWKEGYDYLEKAITAEDSHDFALPSLYANAALCLHKMGKKRKAHQYCKKAYDRAPEEIDPYLIEGRIYMEEGEYEKGVKKWAKALEYAPYADTWHEIGMCSMEIGQLSYAKLAFEHVKEMEPDFEGINERLTSLYMLLKDKENFMKYNQLCEHPFRLEELDKLQQILQEDNQEELALVMKNIFNALQ
;
A
#
# COMPACT_ATOMS: atom_id res chain seq x y z
N MET A 1 -21.52 8.16 -17.08
CA MET A 1 -22.07 6.80 -17.27
C MET A 1 -22.31 6.14 -15.91
N PHE A 2 -21.34 6.16 -15.01
CA PHE A 2 -21.46 5.54 -13.68
C PHE A 2 -22.50 6.19 -12.76
N ASP A 3 -22.69 7.52 -12.82
CA ASP A 3 -23.72 8.21 -12.03
C ASP A 3 -25.14 7.73 -12.36
N LYS A 4 -25.42 7.46 -13.65
CA LYS A 4 -26.72 6.89 -14.07
C LYS A 4 -26.89 5.43 -13.61
N ALA A 5 -25.80 4.68 -13.52
CA ALA A 5 -25.83 3.33 -12.97
C ALA A 5 -26.13 3.35 -11.47
N ILE A 6 -25.52 4.27 -10.73
CA ILE A 6 -25.80 4.49 -9.30
C ILE A 6 -27.27 4.85 -9.10
N GLU A 7 -27.80 5.80 -9.87
CA GLU A 7 -29.21 6.20 -9.78
C GLU A 7 -30.16 5.02 -10.05
N ALA A 8 -29.87 4.20 -11.08
CA ALA A 8 -30.66 3.00 -11.37
C ALA A 8 -30.62 1.98 -10.23
N CYS A 9 -29.45 1.80 -9.62
CA CYS A 9 -29.29 0.93 -8.45
C CYS A 9 -30.03 1.48 -7.22
N ASP A 10 -30.08 2.81 -7.04
CA ASP A 10 -30.87 3.44 -5.97
C ASP A 10 -32.36 3.14 -6.11
N TYR A 11 -32.89 3.22 -7.33
CA TYR A 11 -34.29 2.81 -7.58
C TYR A 11 -34.51 1.32 -7.30
N ALA A 12 -33.55 0.47 -7.68
CA ALA A 12 -33.65 -0.97 -7.45
C ALA A 12 -33.64 -1.31 -5.94
N THR A 13 -32.76 -0.67 -5.17
CA THR A 13 -32.66 -0.88 -3.71
C THR A 13 -33.82 -0.25 -2.94
N VAL A 14 -34.51 0.75 -3.48
CA VAL A 14 -35.77 1.27 -2.92
C VAL A 14 -36.92 0.28 -3.15
N ALA A 15 -36.93 -0.41 -4.30
CA ALA A 15 -37.94 -1.40 -4.63
C ALA A 15 -37.74 -2.73 -3.87
N ASP A 16 -36.49 -3.12 -3.66
CA ASP A 16 -36.07 -4.31 -2.93
C ASP A 16 -34.77 -3.98 -2.18
N ASP A 17 -34.86 -3.77 -0.87
CA ASP A 17 -33.77 -3.36 -0.01
C ASP A 17 -32.77 -4.49 0.29
N GLU A 18 -33.10 -5.73 -0.09
CA GLU A 18 -32.21 -6.91 0.00
C GLU A 18 -31.61 -7.30 -1.36
N PHE A 19 -31.80 -6.49 -2.41
CA PHE A 19 -31.31 -6.81 -3.75
C PHE A 19 -29.78 -6.69 -3.84
N ALA A 20 -29.08 -7.75 -3.51
CA ALA A 20 -27.62 -7.83 -3.42
C ALA A 20 -26.90 -7.38 -4.71
N ASP A 21 -27.42 -7.77 -5.90
CA ASP A 21 -26.81 -7.40 -7.18
C ASP A 21 -26.86 -5.88 -7.43
N ALA A 22 -27.88 -5.18 -6.96
CA ALA A 22 -27.95 -3.72 -7.06
C ALA A 22 -26.85 -3.06 -6.21
N TYR A 23 -26.62 -3.54 -4.98
CA TYR A 23 -25.52 -3.07 -4.15
C TYR A 23 -24.17 -3.38 -4.78
N LEU A 24 -23.98 -4.57 -5.37
CA LEU A 24 -22.76 -4.93 -6.08
C LEU A 24 -22.48 -3.95 -7.24
N MET A 25 -23.45 -3.72 -8.10
CA MET A 25 -23.32 -2.81 -9.25
C MET A 25 -23.06 -1.36 -8.82
N LYS A 26 -23.70 -0.94 -7.73
CA LYS A 26 -23.46 0.37 -7.12
C LYS A 26 -22.04 0.50 -6.57
N GLY A 27 -21.57 -0.53 -5.86
CA GLY A 27 -20.19 -0.61 -5.39
C GLY A 27 -19.17 -0.52 -6.52
N HIS A 28 -19.36 -1.25 -7.62
CA HIS A 28 -18.51 -1.17 -8.80
C HIS A 28 -18.53 0.24 -9.43
N SER A 29 -19.69 0.89 -9.48
CA SER A 29 -19.81 2.23 -10.03
C SER A 29 -19.06 3.26 -9.19
N PHE A 30 -19.14 3.19 -7.86
CA PHE A 30 -18.38 4.04 -6.96
C PHE A 30 -16.87 3.78 -7.04
N PHE A 31 -16.46 2.52 -7.14
CA PHE A 31 -15.06 2.17 -7.33
C PHE A 31 -14.47 2.79 -8.60
N GLN A 32 -15.21 2.71 -9.72
CA GLN A 32 -14.80 3.33 -10.99
C GLN A 32 -14.74 4.87 -10.94
N LEU A 33 -15.47 5.49 -10.01
CA LEU A 33 -15.42 6.93 -9.75
C LEU A 33 -14.33 7.31 -8.73
N GLY A 34 -13.53 6.35 -8.23
CA GLY A 34 -12.50 6.57 -7.21
C GLY A 34 -13.05 6.80 -5.80
N ASN A 35 -14.34 6.56 -5.57
CA ASN A 35 -14.95 6.67 -4.25
C ASN A 35 -14.92 5.31 -3.53
N GLU A 36 -13.77 5.01 -2.93
CA GLU A 36 -13.54 3.72 -2.27
C GLU A 36 -14.41 3.50 -1.04
N GLU A 37 -14.74 4.56 -0.30
CA GLU A 37 -15.58 4.47 0.90
C GLU A 37 -17.00 4.02 0.55
N SER A 38 -17.64 4.69 -0.40
CA SER A 38 -18.96 4.31 -0.88
C SER A 38 -18.95 2.94 -1.59
N ALA A 39 -17.87 2.60 -2.30
CA ALA A 39 -17.71 1.26 -2.88
C ALA A 39 -17.69 0.20 -1.78
N MET A 40 -16.91 0.40 -0.71
CA MET A 40 -16.82 -0.50 0.42
C MET A 40 -18.17 -0.71 1.12
N GLU A 41 -18.90 0.38 1.40
CA GLU A 41 -20.22 0.29 2.02
C GLU A 41 -21.18 -0.59 1.20
N ASN A 42 -21.22 -0.38 -0.12
CA ASN A 42 -22.10 -1.14 -0.99
C ASN A 42 -21.68 -2.60 -1.16
N TYR A 43 -20.39 -2.90 -1.20
CA TYR A 43 -19.90 -4.29 -1.22
C TYR A 43 -20.25 -5.04 0.07
N LEU A 44 -20.15 -4.39 1.23
CA LEU A 44 -20.56 -4.97 2.51
C LEU A 44 -22.07 -5.20 2.58
N GLN A 45 -22.90 -4.33 1.99
CA GLN A 45 -24.35 -4.56 1.88
C GLN A 45 -24.65 -5.75 0.96
N ALA A 46 -23.98 -5.85 -0.19
CA ALA A 46 -24.12 -6.98 -1.09
C ALA A 46 -23.78 -8.32 -0.39
N GLU A 47 -22.67 -8.35 0.39
CA GLU A 47 -22.31 -9.53 1.18
C GLU A 47 -23.37 -9.90 2.24
N LYS A 48 -23.91 -8.89 2.93
CA LYS A 48 -24.96 -9.08 3.94
C LYS A 48 -26.21 -9.75 3.38
N PHE A 49 -26.57 -9.45 2.16
CA PHE A 49 -27.74 -10.01 1.49
C PHE A 49 -27.45 -11.30 0.68
N HIS A 50 -26.49 -12.08 1.16
CA HIS A 50 -26.17 -13.42 0.66
C HIS A 50 -25.74 -13.50 -0.81
N LEU A 51 -25.09 -12.45 -1.33
CA LEU A 51 -24.42 -12.57 -2.61
C LEU A 51 -23.41 -13.72 -2.53
N VAL A 52 -23.40 -14.58 -3.55
CA VAL A 52 -22.39 -15.64 -3.68
C VAL A 52 -21.00 -15.02 -3.56
N SER A 53 -20.09 -15.70 -2.86
CA SER A 53 -18.73 -15.22 -2.62
C SER A 53 -18.06 -14.81 -3.93
N HIS A 54 -17.91 -13.52 -4.14
CA HIS A 54 -17.22 -12.96 -5.29
C HIS A 54 -15.74 -12.73 -4.96
N GLY A 55 -14.86 -13.36 -5.73
CA GLY A 55 -13.40 -13.21 -5.58
C GLY A 55 -12.96 -11.75 -5.59
N PHE A 56 -13.50 -10.95 -6.52
CA PHE A 56 -13.19 -9.52 -6.62
C PHE A 56 -13.59 -8.74 -5.36
N ILE A 57 -14.83 -8.92 -4.85
CA ILE A 57 -15.33 -8.20 -3.66
C ILE A 57 -14.48 -8.59 -2.44
N ASN A 58 -14.27 -9.87 -2.24
CA ASN A 58 -13.46 -10.36 -1.13
C ASN A 58 -12.02 -9.85 -1.20
N THR A 59 -11.44 -9.74 -2.41
CA THR A 59 -10.13 -9.14 -2.61
C THR A 59 -10.13 -7.68 -2.17
N PHE A 60 -11.08 -6.89 -2.68
CA PHE A 60 -11.18 -5.46 -2.36
C PHE A 60 -11.35 -5.22 -0.86
N ILE A 61 -12.29 -5.91 -0.22
CA ILE A 61 -12.52 -5.80 1.23
C ILE A 61 -11.27 -6.25 1.99
N GLY A 62 -10.67 -7.38 1.60
CA GLY A 62 -9.49 -7.93 2.25
C GLY A 62 -8.29 -6.99 2.22
N LEU A 63 -8.00 -6.39 1.06
CA LEU A 63 -6.92 -5.42 0.90
C LEU A 63 -7.19 -4.13 1.68
N ASN A 64 -8.41 -3.60 1.64
CA ASN A 64 -8.79 -2.41 2.41
C ASN A 64 -8.69 -2.65 3.92
N LYS A 65 -9.13 -3.81 4.42
CA LYS A 65 -8.97 -4.19 5.81
C LYS A 65 -7.49 -4.29 6.22
N ALA A 66 -6.67 -4.91 5.37
CA ALA A 66 -5.23 -5.01 5.61
C ALA A 66 -4.55 -3.63 5.63
N SER A 67 -4.91 -2.72 4.75
CA SER A 67 -4.35 -1.35 4.72
C SER A 67 -4.68 -0.55 5.98
N LYS A 68 -5.83 -0.82 6.62
CA LYS A 68 -6.24 -0.24 7.91
C LYS A 68 -5.63 -0.94 9.14
N GLY A 69 -4.79 -1.97 8.94
CA GLY A 69 -4.19 -2.73 10.02
C GLY A 69 -5.11 -3.80 10.64
N GLU A 70 -6.28 -4.03 10.06
CA GLU A 70 -7.25 -5.04 10.47
C GLU A 70 -6.84 -6.43 9.91
N TRP A 71 -5.63 -6.89 10.31
CA TRP A 71 -4.92 -8.00 9.67
C TRP A 71 -5.68 -9.33 9.67
N LYS A 72 -6.43 -9.61 10.74
CA LYS A 72 -7.20 -10.85 10.81
C LYS A 72 -8.36 -10.84 9.83
N GLU A 73 -9.13 -9.77 9.80
CA GLU A 73 -10.26 -9.62 8.89
C GLU A 73 -9.77 -9.57 7.44
N GLY A 74 -8.69 -8.81 7.18
CA GLY A 74 -8.04 -8.80 5.87
C GLY A 74 -7.65 -10.19 5.39
N TYR A 75 -7.02 -10.99 6.26
CA TYR A 75 -6.68 -12.38 5.96
C TYR A 75 -7.93 -13.22 5.67
N ASP A 76 -8.98 -13.12 6.50
CA ASP A 76 -10.19 -13.92 6.37
C ASP A 76 -10.90 -13.63 5.01
N TYR A 77 -10.95 -12.37 4.57
CA TYR A 77 -11.48 -12.00 3.26
C TYR A 77 -10.58 -12.43 2.10
N LEU A 78 -9.27 -12.30 2.22
CA LEU A 78 -8.33 -12.79 1.19
C LEU A 78 -8.41 -14.32 1.04
N GLU A 79 -8.64 -15.08 2.11
CA GLU A 79 -8.90 -16.53 2.03
C GLU A 79 -10.20 -16.83 1.29
N LYS A 80 -11.28 -16.08 1.56
CA LYS A 80 -12.53 -16.19 0.78
C LYS A 80 -12.27 -15.91 -0.71
N ALA A 81 -11.47 -14.87 -1.03
CA ALA A 81 -11.12 -14.54 -2.40
C ALA A 81 -10.33 -15.66 -3.09
N ILE A 82 -9.35 -16.25 -2.41
CA ILE A 82 -8.53 -17.37 -2.92
C ILE A 82 -9.38 -18.60 -3.22
N THR A 83 -10.43 -18.83 -2.44
CA THR A 83 -11.29 -20.03 -2.53
C THR A 83 -12.58 -19.80 -3.30
N ALA A 84 -12.83 -18.57 -3.79
CA ALA A 84 -14.03 -18.24 -4.54
C ALA A 84 -14.06 -18.98 -5.89
N GLU A 85 -15.24 -19.40 -6.34
CA GLU A 85 -15.43 -20.11 -7.61
C GLU A 85 -15.07 -19.25 -8.83
N ASP A 86 -15.22 -17.93 -8.70
CA ASP A 86 -14.86 -16.92 -9.71
C ASP A 86 -13.43 -16.39 -9.53
N SER A 87 -12.63 -17.01 -8.67
CA SER A 87 -11.23 -16.68 -8.49
C SER A 87 -10.44 -17.04 -9.77
N HIS A 88 -9.78 -16.04 -10.35
CA HIS A 88 -8.96 -16.24 -11.52
C HIS A 88 -7.53 -16.63 -11.17
N ASP A 89 -6.98 -17.63 -11.85
CA ASP A 89 -5.63 -18.13 -11.57
C ASP A 89 -4.54 -17.05 -11.62
N PHE A 90 -4.69 -16.05 -12.48
CA PHE A 90 -3.74 -14.95 -12.61
C PHE A 90 -3.72 -14.00 -11.38
N ALA A 91 -4.82 -13.92 -10.63
CA ALA A 91 -4.90 -13.08 -9.43
C ALA A 91 -4.35 -13.80 -8.17
N LEU A 92 -4.29 -15.12 -8.18
CA LEU A 92 -3.93 -15.92 -7.02
C LEU A 92 -2.52 -15.62 -6.44
N PRO A 93 -1.47 -15.35 -7.24
CA PRO A 93 -0.16 -15.01 -6.69
C PRO A 93 -0.19 -13.78 -5.78
N SER A 94 -0.80 -12.68 -6.24
CA SER A 94 -0.95 -11.46 -5.43
C SER A 94 -1.85 -11.68 -4.21
N LEU A 95 -2.92 -12.47 -4.33
CA LEU A 95 -3.78 -12.80 -3.19
C LEU A 95 -3.02 -13.58 -2.12
N TYR A 96 -2.24 -14.60 -2.52
CA TYR A 96 -1.39 -15.33 -1.59
C TYR A 96 -0.34 -14.43 -0.94
N ALA A 97 0.27 -13.51 -1.68
CA ALA A 97 1.25 -12.59 -1.18
C ALA A 97 0.67 -11.64 -0.12
N ASN A 98 -0.49 -11.03 -0.40
CA ASN A 98 -1.18 -10.15 0.55
C ASN A 98 -1.69 -10.91 1.80
N ALA A 99 -2.21 -12.12 1.63
CA ALA A 99 -2.55 -13.00 2.75
C ALA A 99 -1.32 -13.36 3.60
N ALA A 100 -0.15 -13.54 2.97
CA ALA A 100 1.11 -13.77 3.68
C ALA A 100 1.50 -12.56 4.54
N LEU A 101 1.35 -11.34 4.04
CA LEU A 101 1.58 -10.13 4.82
C LEU A 101 0.67 -10.06 6.05
N CYS A 102 -0.62 -10.30 5.89
CA CYS A 102 -1.57 -10.37 7.00
C CYS A 102 -1.16 -11.42 8.04
N LEU A 103 -0.79 -12.61 7.59
CA LEU A 103 -0.32 -13.69 8.47
C LEU A 103 0.94 -13.31 9.24
N HIS A 104 1.89 -12.64 8.60
CA HIS A 104 3.09 -12.12 9.24
C HIS A 104 2.76 -11.11 10.33
N LYS A 105 1.92 -10.12 10.04
CA LYS A 105 1.46 -9.11 11.01
C LYS A 105 0.68 -9.72 12.19
N MET A 106 0.05 -10.88 11.99
CA MET A 106 -0.57 -11.70 13.05
C MET A 106 0.43 -12.57 13.82
N GLY A 107 1.75 -12.48 13.55
CA GLY A 107 2.79 -13.30 14.17
C GLY A 107 2.89 -14.74 13.65
N LYS A 108 2.13 -15.10 12.60
CA LYS A 108 2.10 -16.45 12.01
C LYS A 108 3.19 -16.64 10.94
N LYS A 109 4.44 -16.29 11.27
CA LYS A 109 5.59 -16.23 10.37
C LYS A 109 5.74 -17.43 9.44
N ARG A 110 5.74 -18.66 10.00
CA ARG A 110 5.88 -19.89 9.19
C ARG A 110 4.79 -20.02 8.11
N LYS A 111 3.54 -19.67 8.46
CA LYS A 111 2.42 -19.73 7.51
C LYS A 111 2.55 -18.63 6.45
N ALA A 112 3.04 -17.46 6.82
CA ALA A 112 3.32 -16.37 5.87
C ALA A 112 4.28 -16.82 4.77
N HIS A 113 5.44 -17.38 5.10
CA HIS A 113 6.39 -17.90 4.11
C HIS A 113 5.81 -19.04 3.25
N GLN A 114 4.95 -19.90 3.84
CA GLN A 114 4.25 -20.92 3.06
C GLN A 114 3.31 -20.33 2.00
N TYR A 115 2.68 -19.19 2.32
CA TYR A 115 1.80 -18.49 1.38
C TYR A 115 2.60 -17.79 0.27
N CYS A 116 3.72 -17.15 0.58
CA CYS A 116 4.63 -16.67 -0.45
C CYS A 116 5.09 -17.80 -1.37
N LYS A 117 5.42 -18.97 -0.81
CA LYS A 117 5.79 -20.13 -1.62
C LYS A 117 4.67 -20.57 -2.56
N LYS A 118 3.40 -20.61 -2.09
CA LYS A 118 2.26 -20.92 -2.95
C LYS A 118 2.11 -19.94 -4.12
N ALA A 119 2.45 -18.67 -3.91
CA ALA A 119 2.46 -17.67 -4.98
C ALA A 119 3.53 -17.99 -6.03
N TYR A 120 4.78 -18.26 -5.62
CA TYR A 120 5.87 -18.61 -6.56
C TYR A 120 5.61 -19.89 -7.34
N ASP A 121 5.00 -20.90 -6.70
CA ASP A 121 4.70 -22.18 -7.32
C ASP A 121 3.66 -22.03 -8.46
N ARG A 122 2.90 -20.91 -8.48
CA ARG A 122 1.89 -20.59 -9.50
C ARG A 122 2.42 -19.70 -10.61
N ALA A 123 3.09 -18.62 -10.24
CA ALA A 123 3.63 -17.63 -11.17
C ALA A 123 5.00 -17.13 -10.65
N PRO A 124 6.09 -17.81 -11.04
CA PRO A 124 7.43 -17.44 -10.60
C PRO A 124 7.91 -16.07 -11.08
N GLU A 125 7.29 -15.54 -12.15
CA GLU A 125 7.58 -14.23 -12.75
C GLU A 125 6.84 -13.06 -12.10
N GLU A 126 5.83 -13.32 -11.29
CA GLU A 126 5.07 -12.27 -10.58
C GLU A 126 5.92 -11.66 -9.47
N ILE A 127 5.98 -10.31 -9.45
CA ILE A 127 6.89 -9.59 -8.55
C ILE A 127 6.35 -9.40 -7.14
N ASP A 128 5.03 -9.25 -6.96
CA ASP A 128 4.39 -8.99 -5.67
C ASP A 128 4.82 -9.97 -4.57
N PRO A 129 4.86 -11.30 -4.82
CA PRO A 129 5.31 -12.24 -3.81
C PRO A 129 6.74 -12.01 -3.34
N TYR A 130 7.63 -11.57 -4.24
CA TYR A 130 9.03 -11.28 -3.90
C TYR A 130 9.15 -9.98 -3.11
N LEU A 131 8.38 -8.95 -3.49
CA LEU A 131 8.34 -7.67 -2.77
C LEU A 131 7.83 -7.88 -1.34
N ILE A 132 6.73 -8.59 -1.18
CA ILE A 132 6.12 -8.86 0.13
C ILE A 132 7.00 -9.79 0.97
N GLU A 133 7.55 -10.87 0.42
CA GLU A 133 8.43 -11.76 1.21
C GLU A 133 9.75 -11.06 1.56
N GLY A 134 10.26 -10.20 0.68
CA GLY A 134 11.39 -9.34 0.98
C GLY A 134 11.11 -8.47 2.20
N ARG A 135 9.96 -7.78 2.21
CA ARG A 135 9.50 -6.99 3.36
C ARG A 135 9.41 -7.83 4.64
N ILE A 136 8.79 -9.01 4.57
CA ILE A 136 8.66 -9.92 5.72
C ILE A 136 10.04 -10.26 6.30
N TYR A 137 11.02 -10.63 5.47
CA TYR A 137 12.37 -10.92 5.92
C TYR A 137 13.07 -9.70 6.52
N MET A 138 12.88 -8.51 5.94
CA MET A 138 13.44 -7.27 6.50
C MET A 138 12.87 -6.97 7.90
N GLU A 139 11.55 -7.12 8.09
CA GLU A 139 10.90 -6.95 9.39
C GLU A 139 11.31 -8.02 10.42
N GLU A 140 11.71 -9.20 9.95
CA GLU A 140 12.25 -10.27 10.80
C GLU A 140 13.74 -10.08 11.16
N GLY A 141 14.41 -9.07 10.60
CA GLY A 141 15.85 -8.83 10.75
C GLY A 141 16.73 -9.71 9.86
N GLU A 142 16.13 -10.49 8.96
CA GLU A 142 16.82 -11.40 8.03
C GLU A 142 17.21 -10.65 6.73
N TYR A 143 17.97 -9.56 6.88
CA TYR A 143 18.23 -8.58 5.81
C TYR A 143 18.79 -9.18 4.53
N GLU A 144 19.72 -10.13 4.61
CA GLU A 144 20.28 -10.77 3.41
C GLU A 144 19.22 -11.52 2.60
N LYS A 145 18.26 -12.16 3.27
CA LYS A 145 17.17 -12.85 2.61
C LYS A 145 16.20 -11.86 1.98
N GLY A 146 15.91 -10.77 2.70
CA GLY A 146 15.06 -9.69 2.18
C GLY A 146 15.62 -9.09 0.90
N VAL A 147 16.90 -8.70 0.92
CA VAL A 147 17.60 -8.16 -0.27
C VAL A 147 17.59 -9.15 -1.43
N LYS A 148 17.81 -10.45 -1.18
CA LYS A 148 17.74 -11.48 -2.24
C LYS A 148 16.36 -11.57 -2.89
N LYS A 149 15.29 -11.39 -2.10
CA LYS A 149 13.93 -11.39 -2.63
C LYS A 149 13.65 -10.16 -3.48
N TRP A 150 14.04 -8.98 -3.01
CA TRP A 150 13.89 -7.75 -3.79
C TRP A 150 14.75 -7.76 -5.06
N ALA A 151 15.98 -8.28 -4.99
CA ALA A 151 16.80 -8.48 -6.18
C ALA A 151 16.11 -9.41 -7.19
N LYS A 152 15.38 -10.43 -6.70
CA LYS A 152 14.62 -11.31 -7.59
C LYS A 152 13.44 -10.60 -8.26
N ALA A 153 12.72 -9.72 -7.54
CA ALA A 153 11.69 -8.88 -8.16
C ALA A 153 12.29 -8.01 -9.28
N LEU A 154 13.43 -7.40 -9.03
CA LEU A 154 14.14 -6.56 -10.01
C LEU A 154 14.71 -7.34 -11.22
N GLU A 155 14.99 -8.64 -11.09
CA GLU A 155 15.34 -9.48 -12.25
C GLU A 155 14.18 -9.61 -13.25
N TYR A 156 12.93 -9.65 -12.75
CA TYR A 156 11.73 -9.74 -13.58
C TYR A 156 11.21 -8.38 -14.05
N ALA A 157 11.28 -7.39 -13.20
CA ALA A 157 10.77 -6.05 -13.46
C ALA A 157 11.76 -4.96 -13.00
N PRO A 158 12.83 -4.68 -13.77
CA PRO A 158 13.83 -3.67 -13.43
C PRO A 158 13.37 -2.25 -13.77
N TYR A 159 12.16 -1.88 -13.36
CA TYR A 159 11.53 -0.60 -13.66
C TYR A 159 11.55 0.34 -12.45
N ALA A 160 11.36 1.64 -12.72
CA ALA A 160 11.28 2.67 -11.66
C ALA A 160 10.18 2.35 -10.64
N ASP A 161 9.02 1.84 -11.07
CA ASP A 161 7.93 1.42 -10.18
C ASP A 161 8.39 0.37 -9.16
N THR A 162 9.12 -0.65 -9.60
CA THR A 162 9.61 -1.72 -8.70
C THR A 162 10.60 -1.17 -7.66
N TRP A 163 11.51 -0.29 -8.09
CA TRP A 163 12.40 0.40 -7.18
C TRP A 163 11.66 1.32 -6.22
N HIS A 164 10.62 2.02 -6.71
CA HIS A 164 9.77 2.86 -5.87
C HIS A 164 9.07 2.05 -4.78
N GLU A 165 8.49 0.90 -5.12
CA GLU A 165 7.86 0.00 -4.14
C GLU A 165 8.85 -0.51 -3.08
N ILE A 166 10.07 -0.88 -3.47
CA ILE A 166 11.15 -1.24 -2.53
C ILE A 166 11.49 -0.06 -1.62
N GLY A 167 11.59 1.14 -2.17
CA GLY A 167 11.84 2.37 -1.43
C GLY A 167 10.75 2.66 -0.40
N MET A 168 9.48 2.59 -0.80
CA MET A 168 8.32 2.77 0.07
C MET A 168 8.30 1.76 1.21
N CYS A 169 8.44 0.48 0.87
CA CYS A 169 8.52 -0.59 1.85
C CYS A 169 9.66 -0.38 2.85
N SER A 170 10.84 0.03 2.36
CA SER A 170 12.01 0.28 3.20
C SER A 170 11.79 1.46 4.15
N MET A 171 11.13 2.53 3.71
CA MET A 171 10.73 3.64 4.58
C MET A 171 9.79 3.20 5.69
N GLU A 172 8.74 2.47 5.36
CA GLU A 172 7.74 2.00 6.33
C GLU A 172 8.31 1.13 7.44
N ILE A 173 9.31 0.30 7.11
CA ILE A 173 9.99 -0.56 8.09
C ILE A 173 11.22 0.10 8.73
N GLY A 174 11.47 1.39 8.46
CA GLY A 174 12.57 2.16 9.03
C GLY A 174 13.95 1.85 8.47
N GLN A 175 14.05 1.14 7.35
CA GLN A 175 15.32 0.82 6.68
C GLN A 175 15.74 1.94 5.73
N LEU A 176 16.04 3.12 6.29
CA LEU A 176 16.25 4.36 5.53
C LEU A 176 17.39 4.29 4.52
N SER A 177 18.44 3.47 4.76
CA SER A 177 19.54 3.29 3.82
C SER A 177 19.09 2.59 2.53
N TYR A 178 18.22 1.58 2.64
CA TYR A 178 17.65 0.92 1.47
C TYR A 178 16.63 1.83 0.75
N ALA A 179 15.82 2.58 1.50
CA ALA A 179 14.90 3.56 0.94
C ALA A 179 15.67 4.62 0.12
N LYS A 180 16.79 5.12 0.65
CA LYS A 180 17.66 6.07 -0.04
C LYS A 180 18.16 5.52 -1.37
N LEU A 181 18.77 4.33 -1.34
CA LEU A 181 19.29 3.68 -2.55
C LEU A 181 18.19 3.53 -3.60
N ALA A 182 17.02 3.06 -3.18
CA ALA A 182 15.92 2.80 -4.10
C ALA A 182 15.36 4.10 -4.72
N PHE A 183 15.05 5.11 -3.92
CA PHE A 183 14.50 6.38 -4.44
C PHE A 183 15.51 7.20 -5.26
N GLU A 184 16.80 7.18 -4.88
CA GLU A 184 17.82 7.80 -5.71
C GLU A 184 17.92 7.11 -7.07
N HIS A 185 17.81 5.78 -7.10
CA HIS A 185 17.80 5.02 -8.35
C HIS A 185 16.57 5.32 -9.21
N VAL A 186 15.37 5.42 -8.61
CA VAL A 186 14.16 5.89 -9.31
C VAL A 186 14.42 7.27 -9.94
N LYS A 187 15.00 8.21 -9.18
CA LYS A 187 15.29 9.56 -9.65
C LYS A 187 16.32 9.60 -10.79
N GLU A 188 17.27 8.67 -10.79
CA GLU A 188 18.24 8.51 -11.89
C GLU A 188 17.61 7.91 -13.14
N MET A 189 16.74 6.90 -12.99
CA MET A 189 16.07 6.23 -14.11
C MET A 189 15.01 7.14 -14.76
N GLU A 190 14.17 7.74 -13.94
CA GLU A 190 13.04 8.56 -14.36
C GLU A 190 13.00 9.85 -13.52
N PRO A 191 13.71 10.92 -13.94
CA PRO A 191 13.79 12.17 -13.19
C PRO A 191 12.42 12.82 -12.86
N ASP A 192 11.42 12.58 -13.71
CA ASP A 192 10.08 13.13 -13.59
C ASP A 192 9.06 12.10 -13.04
N PHE A 193 9.53 11.01 -12.41
CA PHE A 193 8.67 10.02 -11.77
C PHE A 193 7.75 10.70 -10.75
N GLU A 194 6.45 10.43 -10.84
CA GLU A 194 5.42 11.10 -10.02
C GLU A 194 5.69 10.94 -8.52
N GLY A 195 5.76 12.05 -7.81
CA GLY A 195 5.95 12.08 -6.36
C GLY A 195 7.36 11.74 -5.88
N ILE A 196 8.36 11.50 -6.76
CA ILE A 196 9.70 11.09 -6.31
C ILE A 196 10.40 12.18 -5.50
N ASN A 197 10.21 13.47 -5.83
CA ASN A 197 10.81 14.55 -5.09
C ASN A 197 10.23 14.63 -3.67
N GLU A 198 8.92 14.42 -3.51
CA GLU A 198 8.23 14.36 -2.22
C GLU A 198 8.74 13.20 -1.36
N ARG A 199 8.97 12.03 -1.98
CA ARG A 199 9.54 10.86 -1.30
C ARG A 199 10.98 11.11 -0.83
N LEU A 200 11.81 11.66 -1.71
CA LEU A 200 13.19 12.03 -1.36
C LEU A 200 13.23 13.13 -0.29
N THR A 201 12.36 14.13 -0.37
CA THR A 201 12.23 15.17 0.65
C THR A 201 11.90 14.56 2.02
N SER A 202 10.87 13.71 2.08
CA SER A 202 10.47 13.03 3.31
C SER A 202 11.59 12.12 3.86
N LEU A 203 12.26 11.39 2.97
CA LEU A 203 13.38 10.53 3.35
C LEU A 203 14.56 11.32 3.92
N TYR A 204 14.99 12.40 3.26
CA TYR A 204 16.11 13.21 3.73
C TYR A 204 15.79 13.99 5.01
N MET A 205 14.52 14.31 5.25
CA MET A 205 14.04 14.79 6.54
C MET A 205 14.31 13.74 7.64
N LEU A 206 13.89 12.49 7.42
CA LEU A 206 14.13 11.39 8.37
C LEU A 206 15.63 11.09 8.57
N LEU A 207 16.43 11.19 7.51
CA LEU A 207 17.89 11.03 7.55
C LEU A 207 18.62 12.22 8.21
N LYS A 208 17.90 13.31 8.53
CA LYS A 208 18.47 14.56 9.08
C LYS A 208 19.49 15.22 8.12
N ASP A 209 19.35 14.97 6.83
CA ASP A 209 20.19 15.53 5.76
C ASP A 209 19.53 16.80 5.21
N LYS A 210 19.88 17.94 5.83
CA LYS A 210 19.31 19.24 5.49
C LYS A 210 19.59 19.66 4.05
N GLU A 211 20.78 19.40 3.54
CA GLU A 211 21.19 19.84 2.20
C GLU A 211 20.33 19.16 1.13
N ASN A 212 20.21 17.83 1.20
CA ASN A 212 19.40 17.08 0.27
C ASN A 212 17.89 17.32 0.48
N PHE A 213 17.43 17.50 1.74
CA PHE A 213 16.08 17.93 2.01
C PHE A 213 15.74 19.22 1.25
N MET A 214 16.55 20.28 1.39
CA MET A 214 16.33 21.56 0.73
C MET A 214 16.34 21.43 -0.79
N LYS A 215 17.28 20.66 -1.33
CA LYS A 215 17.40 20.39 -2.75
C LYS A 215 16.12 19.80 -3.33
N TYR A 216 15.60 18.74 -2.73
CA TYR A 216 14.42 18.03 -3.24
C TYR A 216 13.11 18.76 -2.92
N ASN A 217 13.02 19.44 -1.77
CA ASN A 217 11.85 20.23 -1.42
C ASN A 217 11.57 21.36 -2.43
N GLN A 218 12.61 21.97 -3.00
CA GLN A 218 12.46 22.98 -4.06
C GLN A 218 11.95 22.42 -5.39
N LEU A 219 12.06 21.11 -5.59
CA LEU A 219 11.62 20.40 -6.79
C LEU A 219 10.22 19.78 -6.64
N CYS A 220 9.63 19.83 -5.43
CA CYS A 220 8.30 19.33 -5.19
C CYS A 220 7.24 20.22 -5.84
N GLU A 221 6.16 19.63 -6.31
CA GLU A 221 4.99 20.38 -6.78
C GLU A 221 4.36 21.18 -5.63
N HIS A 222 4.34 20.60 -4.42
CA HIS A 222 3.87 21.20 -3.20
C HIS A 222 4.99 21.20 -2.14
N PRO A 223 5.94 22.14 -2.21
CA PRO A 223 7.03 22.19 -1.24
C PRO A 223 6.53 22.51 0.17
N PHE A 224 7.15 21.91 1.17
CA PHE A 224 6.88 22.25 2.57
C PHE A 224 7.11 23.74 2.80
N ARG A 225 6.10 24.42 3.32
CA ARG A 225 6.17 25.84 3.68
C ARG A 225 6.62 25.99 5.14
N LEU A 226 7.18 27.15 5.45
CA LEU A 226 7.65 27.45 6.81
C LEU A 226 6.58 27.22 7.88
N GLU A 227 5.35 27.64 7.61
CA GLU A 227 4.21 27.47 8.53
C GLU A 227 3.83 26.01 8.78
N GLU A 228 4.01 25.14 7.77
CA GLU A 228 3.73 23.71 7.88
C GLU A 228 4.84 23.01 8.66
N LEU A 229 6.09 23.43 8.46
CA LEU A 229 7.24 22.93 9.22
C LEU A 229 7.15 23.30 10.70
N ASP A 230 6.67 24.51 11.03
CA ASP A 230 6.47 24.93 12.40
C ASP A 230 5.37 24.11 13.10
N LYS A 231 4.24 23.89 12.43
CA LYS A 231 3.17 23.01 12.93
C LYS A 231 3.65 21.57 13.15
N LEU A 232 4.41 21.03 12.18
CA LEU A 232 4.95 19.69 12.28
C LEU A 232 5.95 19.58 13.44
N GLN A 233 6.77 20.60 13.66
CA GLN A 233 7.67 20.66 14.81
C GLN A 233 6.89 20.63 16.15
N GLN A 234 5.79 21.36 16.25
CA GLN A 234 4.95 21.37 17.45
C GLN A 234 4.34 19.99 17.72
N ILE A 235 3.78 19.33 16.69
CA ILE A 235 3.23 17.97 16.80
C ILE A 235 4.31 16.97 17.26
N LEU A 236 5.51 17.03 16.68
CA LEU A 236 6.60 16.14 17.04
C LEU A 236 7.12 16.37 18.47
N GLN A 237 7.02 17.58 18.99
CA GLN A 237 7.35 17.88 20.39
C GLN A 237 6.30 17.30 21.35
N GLU A 238 5.02 17.39 21.00
CA GLU A 238 3.91 16.81 21.79
C GLU A 238 4.01 15.27 21.85
N ASP A 239 4.47 14.63 20.78
CA ASP A 239 4.65 13.18 20.68
C ASP A 239 5.99 12.68 21.26
N ASN A 240 6.75 13.50 22.00
CA ASN A 240 8.07 13.19 22.55
C ASN A 240 9.13 12.77 21.51
N GLN A 241 9.02 13.21 20.28
CA GLN A 241 10.02 12.98 19.22
C GLN A 241 11.02 14.15 19.14
N GLU A 242 11.69 14.43 20.25
CA GLU A 242 12.57 15.61 20.42
C GLU A 242 13.67 15.73 19.35
N GLU A 243 14.27 14.60 18.96
CA GLU A 243 15.32 14.61 17.92
C GLU A 243 14.78 15.04 16.57
N LEU A 244 13.61 14.55 16.16
CA LEU A 244 12.99 14.89 14.88
C LEU A 244 12.47 16.34 14.91
N ALA A 245 11.91 16.79 16.05
CA ALA A 245 11.52 18.17 16.27
C ALA A 245 12.71 19.14 16.17
N LEU A 246 13.90 18.76 16.67
CA LEU A 246 15.12 19.56 16.52
C LEU A 246 15.58 19.68 15.07
N VAL A 247 15.48 18.59 14.30
CA VAL A 247 15.79 18.63 12.86
C VAL A 247 14.85 19.56 12.12
N MET A 248 13.55 19.48 12.38
CA MET A 248 12.55 20.37 11.79
C MET A 248 12.83 21.83 12.13
N LYS A 249 13.19 22.12 13.40
CA LYS A 249 13.60 23.46 13.82
C LYS A 249 14.83 23.98 13.07
N ASN A 250 15.82 23.12 12.84
CA ASN A 250 17.03 23.49 12.08
C ASN A 250 16.71 23.78 10.61
N ILE A 251 15.80 22.99 10.01
CA ILE A 251 15.31 23.22 8.65
C ILE A 251 14.54 24.55 8.58
N PHE A 252 13.61 24.78 9.52
CA PHE A 252 12.83 26.03 9.63
C PHE A 252 13.75 27.25 9.70
N ASN A 253 14.75 27.25 10.59
CA ASN A 253 15.70 28.34 10.75
C ASN A 253 16.57 28.60 9.51
N ALA A 254 16.71 27.61 8.64
CA ALA A 254 17.48 27.73 7.41
C ALA A 254 16.67 28.23 6.22
N LEU A 255 15.35 28.15 6.33
CA LEU A 255 14.43 28.65 5.30
C LEU A 255 14.04 30.13 5.54
N GLN A 256 14.23 30.64 6.77
CA GLN A 256 14.15 32.06 7.08
C GLN A 256 15.39 32.81 6.59
#